data_5d6b04b109a11728068b60b73dbf04dd
#
_entry.id   5d6b04b109a11728068b60b73dbf04dd
#
_cell.length_a   1.000
_cell.length_b   1.000
_cell.length_c   1.000
_cell.angle_alpha   90.00
_cell.angle_beta   90.00
_cell.angle_gamma   90.00
#
_symmetry.space_group_name_H-M   'P 1'
#
loop_
_entity.id
_entity.type
_entity.pdbx_description
1 polymer ?
#
loop_
_entity_poly.entity_id
_entity_poly.type
_entity_poly.pdbx_seq_one_letter_code
_entity_poly.pdbx_strand_id
1 'polypeptide(L)'
;LSGDRSFVSGYTIGLIPPAVVKPDGPVGITTNPGLMALHMTVAGKLRYLPRSPLREMEDYNRKLDAIAEAYLDYDVVGLAGTTCWFSIFLDRVLTAARNKGRSVECVSQIWPNLRVLFGGGVHAEPYRRIIDQRIGRTARPPVVLMDNYNATEGGILAATDDLHDDGMLMLPDRGVFFEFVPRSEQGRSDARRVPLWEVE
;
A
#
# COMPACT_ATOMS: atom_id res chain seq x y z
N LEU A 1 13.87 6.16 -10.77
CA LEU A 1 13.22 4.90 -11.15
C LEU A 1 14.22 4.12 -12.00
N SER A 2 14.63 2.97 -11.50
CA SER A 2 15.77 2.17 -11.94
C SER A 2 15.71 1.56 -13.35
N GLY A 3 14.82 1.93 -14.22
CA GLY A 3 14.68 1.33 -15.55
C GLY A 3 14.43 -0.20 -15.56
N ASP A 4 14.14 -0.78 -14.39
CA ASP A 4 13.86 -2.21 -14.24
C ASP A 4 12.51 -2.54 -14.86
N ARG A 5 12.57 -3.13 -16.05
CA ARG A 5 11.39 -3.55 -16.81
C ARG A 5 10.58 -4.65 -16.09
N SER A 6 11.18 -5.39 -15.17
CA SER A 6 10.49 -6.44 -14.43
C SER A 6 9.36 -5.89 -13.56
N PHE A 7 9.53 -4.67 -13.01
CA PHE A 7 8.49 -3.99 -12.23
C PHE A 7 7.23 -3.69 -13.07
N VAL A 8 7.38 -3.40 -14.35
CA VAL A 8 6.25 -3.08 -15.24
C VAL A 8 5.53 -4.36 -15.70
N SER A 9 6.23 -5.50 -15.76
CA SER A 9 5.66 -6.76 -16.24
C SER A 9 4.99 -7.60 -15.17
N GLY A 10 5.37 -7.45 -13.90
CA GLY A 10 4.83 -8.20 -12.77
C GLY A 10 3.48 -7.71 -12.26
N TYR A 11 3.03 -8.32 -11.17
CA TYR A 11 1.74 -8.02 -10.53
C TYR A 11 1.93 -7.28 -9.22
N THR A 12 0.99 -6.36 -8.93
CA THR A 12 0.87 -5.71 -7.62
C THR A 12 -0.36 -6.24 -6.90
N ILE A 13 -0.20 -6.71 -5.66
CA ILE A 13 -1.33 -7.12 -4.81
C ILE A 13 -1.75 -5.95 -3.93
N GLY A 14 -3.02 -5.56 -4.02
CA GLY A 14 -3.63 -4.57 -3.14
C GLY A 14 -4.32 -5.23 -1.96
N LEU A 15 -3.81 -4.96 -0.76
CA LEU A 15 -4.43 -5.33 0.51
C LEU A 15 -5.42 -4.22 0.91
N ILE A 16 -6.50 -4.12 0.15
CA ILE A 16 -7.51 -3.07 0.29
C ILE A 16 -8.83 -3.62 0.83
N PRO A 17 -9.66 -2.79 1.47
CA PRO A 17 -11.04 -3.14 1.79
C PRO A 17 -11.81 -3.60 0.56
N PRO A 18 -13.01 -4.22 0.73
CA PRO A 18 -13.84 -4.61 -0.40
C PRO A 18 -14.08 -3.44 -1.36
N ALA A 19 -13.76 -3.64 -2.64
CA ALA A 19 -13.99 -2.64 -3.69
C ALA A 19 -15.44 -2.75 -4.21
N VAL A 20 -16.39 -2.49 -3.32
CA VAL A 20 -17.83 -2.55 -3.61
C VAL A 20 -18.42 -1.15 -3.45
N VAL A 21 -19.23 -0.74 -4.39
CA VAL A 21 -20.06 0.47 -4.27
C VAL A 21 -21.39 0.07 -3.67
N LYS A 22 -21.67 0.55 -2.45
CA LYS A 22 -22.96 0.36 -1.80
C LYS A 22 -23.88 1.53 -2.19
N PRO A 23 -25.12 1.27 -2.66
CA PRO A 23 -26.05 2.34 -2.98
C PRO A 23 -26.50 3.05 -1.68
N ASP A 24 -26.56 4.37 -1.73
CA ASP A 24 -27.14 5.22 -0.69
C ASP A 24 -27.96 6.31 -1.37
N GLY A 25 -29.25 6.03 -1.62
CA GLY A 25 -30.12 6.87 -2.42
C GLY A 25 -29.57 7.09 -3.85
N PRO A 26 -29.38 8.34 -4.30
CA PRO A 26 -28.86 8.65 -5.63
C PRO A 26 -27.33 8.54 -5.73
N VAL A 27 -26.64 8.26 -4.66
CA VAL A 27 -25.16 8.20 -4.61
C VAL A 27 -24.67 6.79 -4.29
N GLY A 28 -23.42 6.52 -4.61
CA GLY A 28 -22.73 5.29 -4.22
C GLY A 28 -21.66 5.57 -3.17
N ILE A 29 -21.58 4.72 -2.16
CA ILE A 29 -20.57 4.80 -1.11
C ILE A 29 -19.55 3.68 -1.29
N THR A 30 -18.27 4.04 -1.29
CA THR A 30 -17.16 3.09 -1.30
C THR A 30 -15.96 3.66 -0.53
N THR A 31 -14.93 2.84 -0.32
CA THR A 31 -13.67 3.31 0.26
C THR A 31 -12.80 3.99 -0.80
N ASN A 32 -11.91 4.91 -0.40
CA ASN A 32 -10.97 5.54 -1.32
C ASN A 32 -10.11 4.51 -2.09
N PRO A 33 -9.49 3.50 -1.47
CA PRO A 33 -8.79 2.45 -2.22
C PRO A 33 -9.71 1.65 -3.14
N GLY A 34 -10.97 1.44 -2.75
CA GLY A 34 -12.00 0.80 -3.60
C GLY A 34 -12.29 1.63 -4.84
N LEU A 35 -12.48 2.94 -4.68
CA LEU A 35 -12.69 3.87 -5.79
C LEU A 35 -11.51 3.86 -6.77
N MET A 36 -10.28 3.93 -6.24
CA MET A 36 -9.07 3.86 -7.05
C MET A 36 -8.99 2.56 -7.86
N ALA A 37 -9.29 1.41 -7.24
CA ALA A 37 -9.28 0.11 -7.92
C ALA A 37 -10.36 0.03 -9.03
N LEU A 38 -11.54 0.61 -8.82
CA LEU A 38 -12.62 0.64 -9.81
C LEU A 38 -12.29 1.53 -11.03
N HIS A 39 -11.64 2.66 -10.80
CA HIS A 39 -11.29 3.65 -11.83
C HIS A 39 -9.88 3.51 -12.39
N MET A 40 -9.16 2.47 -12.03
CA MET A 40 -7.83 2.17 -12.56
C MET A 40 -7.88 2.00 -14.10
N THR A 41 -6.82 2.42 -14.77
CA THR A 41 -6.65 2.21 -16.22
C THR A 41 -6.71 0.74 -16.59
N VAL A 42 -7.02 0.42 -17.85
CA VAL A 42 -7.04 -0.97 -18.32
C VAL A 42 -5.72 -1.69 -18.06
N ALA A 43 -4.60 -1.04 -18.36
CA ALA A 43 -3.27 -1.59 -18.10
C ALA A 43 -3.03 -1.86 -16.60
N GLY A 44 -3.46 -0.92 -15.73
CA GLY A 44 -3.42 -1.10 -14.28
C GLY A 44 -4.27 -2.30 -13.84
N LYS A 45 -5.51 -2.41 -14.31
CA LYS A 45 -6.41 -3.54 -13.97
C LYS A 45 -5.83 -4.89 -14.36
N LEU A 46 -5.07 -4.97 -15.45
CA LEU A 46 -4.41 -6.21 -15.89
C LEU A 46 -3.32 -6.68 -14.93
N ARG A 47 -2.68 -5.77 -14.22
CA ARG A 47 -1.53 -6.03 -13.32
C ARG A 47 -1.87 -5.91 -11.84
N TYR A 48 -3.07 -5.45 -11.49
CA TYR A 48 -3.49 -5.27 -10.10
C TYR A 48 -4.34 -6.45 -9.61
N LEU A 49 -3.94 -7.01 -8.49
CA LEU A 49 -4.60 -8.12 -7.81
C LEU A 49 -5.14 -7.64 -6.44
N PRO A 50 -6.12 -8.30 -5.83
CA PRO A 50 -6.87 -9.43 -6.37
C PRO A 50 -7.90 -9.02 -7.41
N ARG A 51 -8.28 -10.01 -8.22
CA ARG A 51 -9.41 -9.88 -9.15
C ARG A 51 -10.72 -10.28 -8.46
N SER A 52 -11.85 -9.96 -9.09
CA SER A 52 -13.16 -10.49 -8.71
C SER A 52 -13.15 -12.05 -8.74
N PRO A 53 -13.78 -12.77 -7.80
CA PRO A 53 -14.59 -12.22 -6.68
C PRO A 53 -13.78 -11.90 -5.43
N LEU A 54 -12.49 -12.23 -5.35
CA LEU A 54 -11.68 -12.01 -4.15
C LEU A 54 -11.60 -10.53 -3.74
N ARG A 55 -11.62 -9.63 -4.74
CA ARG A 55 -11.57 -8.19 -4.50
C ARG A 55 -12.76 -7.67 -3.71
N GLU A 56 -13.94 -8.27 -3.91
CA GLU A 56 -15.21 -7.89 -3.28
C GLU A 56 -15.47 -8.59 -1.95
N MET A 57 -14.63 -9.54 -1.54
CA MET A 57 -14.83 -10.32 -0.31
C MET A 57 -14.86 -9.42 0.93
N GLU A 58 -15.92 -9.50 1.73
CA GLU A 58 -16.13 -8.65 2.90
C GLU A 58 -15.33 -9.10 4.14
N ASP A 59 -15.25 -10.40 4.38
CA ASP A 59 -14.42 -10.95 5.47
C ASP A 59 -12.95 -10.77 5.14
N TYR A 60 -12.34 -9.77 5.78
CA TYR A 60 -10.97 -9.36 5.47
C TYR A 60 -9.93 -10.43 5.81
N ASN A 61 -10.14 -11.18 6.87
CA ASN A 61 -9.23 -12.27 7.25
C ASN A 61 -9.27 -13.41 6.22
N ARG A 62 -10.45 -13.88 5.88
CA ARG A 62 -10.63 -14.90 4.84
C ARG A 62 -10.15 -14.42 3.47
N LYS A 63 -10.33 -13.13 3.18
CA LYS A 63 -9.81 -12.50 1.97
C LYS A 63 -8.28 -12.58 1.89
N LEU A 64 -7.57 -12.27 2.98
CA LEU A 64 -6.11 -12.35 3.00
C LEU A 64 -5.62 -13.78 2.79
N ASP A 65 -6.29 -14.78 3.43
CA ASP A 65 -5.96 -16.19 3.23
C ASP A 65 -6.16 -16.60 1.76
N ALA A 66 -7.31 -16.26 1.20
CA ALA A 66 -7.63 -16.59 -0.18
C ALA A 66 -6.69 -15.92 -1.20
N ILE A 67 -6.28 -14.66 -0.96
CA ILE A 67 -5.29 -13.96 -1.78
C ILE A 67 -3.94 -14.66 -1.69
N ALA A 68 -3.48 -15.01 -0.47
CA ALA A 68 -2.23 -15.70 -0.26
C ALA A 68 -2.19 -17.03 -1.03
N GLU A 69 -3.26 -17.82 -0.97
CA GLU A 69 -3.35 -19.12 -1.66
C GLU A 69 -3.40 -19.00 -3.18
N ALA A 70 -4.19 -18.01 -3.68
CA ALA A 70 -4.44 -17.85 -5.11
C ALA A 70 -3.23 -17.35 -5.91
N TYR A 71 -2.34 -16.57 -5.28
CA TYR A 71 -1.31 -15.83 -6.00
C TYR A 71 0.13 -16.27 -5.66
N LEU A 72 0.33 -17.45 -5.05
CA LEU A 72 1.67 -17.98 -4.74
C LEU A 72 2.56 -18.13 -5.97
N ASP A 73 1.97 -18.48 -7.11
CA ASP A 73 2.71 -18.77 -8.36
C ASP A 73 2.76 -17.58 -9.32
N TYR A 74 2.31 -16.42 -8.86
CA TYR A 74 2.35 -15.20 -9.66
C TYR A 74 3.69 -14.48 -9.49
N ASP A 75 4.09 -13.77 -10.52
CA ASP A 75 5.25 -12.87 -10.47
C ASP A 75 4.85 -11.56 -9.75
N VAL A 76 4.83 -11.61 -8.42
CA VAL A 76 4.45 -10.47 -7.58
C VAL A 76 5.66 -9.57 -7.39
N VAL A 77 5.55 -8.34 -7.86
CA VAL A 77 6.59 -7.29 -7.78
C VAL A 77 6.29 -6.21 -6.75
N GLY A 78 5.03 -6.09 -6.32
CA GLY A 78 4.62 -5.07 -5.37
C GLY A 78 3.45 -5.49 -4.48
N LEU A 79 3.43 -4.94 -3.27
CA LEU A 79 2.26 -4.95 -2.39
C LEU A 79 1.84 -3.51 -2.14
N ALA A 80 0.53 -3.26 -2.05
CA ALA A 80 -0.03 -1.95 -1.71
C ALA A 80 -1.11 -2.09 -0.65
N GLY A 81 -1.11 -1.23 0.37
CA GLY A 81 -2.12 -1.29 1.44
C GLY A 81 -1.68 -0.59 2.71
N THR A 82 -2.39 -0.82 3.80
CA THR A 82 -1.99 -0.30 5.10
C THR A 82 -0.79 -1.07 5.65
N THR A 83 0.25 -0.35 6.07
CA THR A 83 1.56 -0.92 6.41
C THR A 83 1.50 -2.03 7.47
N CYS A 84 0.67 -1.90 8.49
CA CYS A 84 0.52 -2.93 9.52
C CYS A 84 0.01 -4.28 8.99
N TRP A 85 -0.71 -4.30 7.88
CA TRP A 85 -1.22 -5.53 7.27
C TRP A 85 -0.17 -6.30 6.49
N PHE A 86 0.94 -5.67 6.08
CA PHE A 86 1.99 -6.39 5.34
C PHE A 86 2.57 -7.54 6.15
N SER A 87 2.91 -7.32 7.42
CA SER A 87 3.47 -8.39 8.27
C SER A 87 2.52 -9.58 8.39
N ILE A 88 1.24 -9.32 8.62
CA ILE A 88 0.20 -10.34 8.74
C ILE A 88 0.03 -11.09 7.41
N PHE A 89 -0.01 -10.38 6.30
CA PHE A 89 -0.18 -10.99 4.98
C PHE A 89 1.02 -11.82 4.55
N LEU A 90 2.25 -11.35 4.81
CA LEU A 90 3.47 -12.10 4.53
C LEU A 90 3.52 -13.42 5.32
N ASP A 91 3.04 -13.45 6.57
CA ASP A 91 2.90 -14.70 7.35
C ASP A 91 1.89 -15.67 6.73
N ARG A 92 0.78 -15.16 6.19
CA ARG A 92 -0.22 -15.98 5.50
C ARG A 92 0.33 -16.56 4.19
N VAL A 93 1.11 -15.79 3.45
CA VAL A 93 1.80 -16.27 2.23
C VAL A 93 2.77 -17.41 2.55
N LEU A 94 3.57 -17.27 3.60
CA LEU A 94 4.48 -18.33 4.04
C LEU A 94 3.69 -19.59 4.49
N THR A 95 2.60 -19.40 5.22
CA THR A 95 1.73 -20.50 5.66
C THR A 95 1.09 -21.20 4.47
N ALA A 96 0.52 -20.47 3.53
CA ALA A 96 -0.09 -21.02 2.32
C ALA A 96 0.92 -21.82 1.47
N ALA A 97 2.15 -21.30 1.34
CA ALA A 97 3.21 -22.02 0.62
C ALA A 97 3.59 -23.34 1.30
N ARG A 98 3.75 -23.33 2.63
CA ARG A 98 4.05 -24.55 3.42
C ARG A 98 2.92 -25.56 3.36
N ASN A 99 1.68 -25.13 3.41
CA ASN A 99 0.51 -26.00 3.26
C ASN A 99 0.45 -26.69 1.89
N LYS A 100 1.03 -26.06 0.85
CA LYS A 100 1.23 -26.64 -0.48
C LYS A 100 2.52 -27.50 -0.59
N GLY A 101 3.16 -27.81 0.53
CA GLY A 101 4.36 -28.67 0.58
C GLY A 101 5.68 -27.97 0.19
N ARG A 102 5.70 -26.63 0.11
CA ARG A 102 6.93 -25.88 -0.19
C ARG A 102 7.76 -25.69 1.08
N SER A 103 9.06 -26.04 1.00
CA SER A 103 10.02 -25.74 2.07
C SER A 103 10.53 -24.31 1.88
N VAL A 104 9.86 -23.34 2.52
CA VAL A 104 10.19 -21.92 2.41
C VAL A 104 10.36 -21.27 3.79
N GLU A 105 11.37 -20.44 3.93
CA GLU A 105 11.68 -19.69 5.15
C GLU A 105 11.24 -18.23 5.06
N CYS A 106 11.28 -17.65 3.86
CA CYS A 106 11.00 -16.25 3.61
C CYS A 106 10.27 -16.03 2.27
N VAL A 107 9.61 -14.88 2.15
CA VAL A 107 8.77 -14.54 1.00
C VAL A 107 9.57 -14.34 -0.28
N SER A 108 10.83 -13.91 -0.20
CA SER A 108 11.69 -13.80 -1.39
C SER A 108 11.96 -15.14 -2.10
N GLN A 109 11.74 -16.29 -1.43
CA GLN A 109 11.79 -17.61 -2.05
C GLN A 109 10.51 -17.95 -2.82
N ILE A 110 9.41 -17.24 -2.54
CA ILE A 110 8.11 -17.40 -3.21
C ILE A 110 8.00 -16.38 -4.34
N TRP A 111 8.29 -15.12 -4.03
CA TRP A 111 8.23 -13.97 -4.94
C TRP A 111 9.61 -13.31 -5.08
N PRO A 112 10.52 -13.90 -5.89
CA PRO A 112 11.88 -13.41 -6.02
C PRO A 112 11.98 -12.03 -6.67
N ASN A 113 10.92 -11.62 -7.36
CA ASN A 113 10.83 -10.31 -8.01
C ASN A 113 10.08 -9.26 -7.19
N LEU A 114 9.72 -9.54 -5.92
CA LEU A 114 9.15 -8.52 -5.04
C LEU A 114 10.15 -7.36 -4.85
N ARG A 115 9.72 -6.13 -5.12
CA ARG A 115 10.56 -4.91 -5.11
C ARG A 115 10.07 -3.82 -4.20
N VAL A 116 8.74 -3.68 -4.06
CA VAL A 116 8.18 -2.55 -3.33
C VAL A 116 6.97 -2.95 -2.49
N LEU A 117 6.94 -2.43 -1.27
CA LEU A 117 5.74 -2.36 -0.44
C LEU A 117 5.34 -0.88 -0.37
N PHE A 118 4.19 -0.55 -0.93
CA PHE A 118 3.63 0.79 -0.89
C PHE A 118 2.62 0.87 0.25
N GLY A 119 3.08 1.37 1.40
CA GLY A 119 2.35 1.44 2.65
C GLY A 119 1.68 2.79 2.88
N GLY A 120 0.85 2.86 3.91
CA GLY A 120 0.23 4.08 4.39
C GLY A 120 -0.72 3.81 5.55
N GLY A 121 -1.36 4.87 6.05
CA GLY A 121 -2.34 4.81 7.13
C GLY A 121 -1.76 4.69 8.53
N VAL A 122 -0.53 4.18 8.66
CA VAL A 122 0.25 4.15 9.91
C VAL A 122 1.73 4.34 9.58
N HIS A 123 2.48 4.91 10.50
CA HIS A 123 3.93 5.08 10.33
C HIS A 123 4.62 3.73 10.12
N ALA A 124 5.50 3.63 9.12
CA ALA A 124 6.09 2.37 8.68
C ALA A 124 7.15 1.79 9.63
N GLU A 125 7.91 2.66 10.32
CA GLU A 125 9.09 2.27 11.10
C GLU A 125 8.85 1.16 12.14
N PRO A 126 7.77 1.17 12.95
CA PRO A 126 7.52 0.10 13.91
C PRO A 126 7.38 -1.29 13.28
N TYR A 127 7.00 -1.36 12.01
CA TYR A 127 6.76 -2.61 11.29
C TYR A 127 7.94 -3.06 10.43
N ARG A 128 8.88 -2.16 10.12
CA ARG A 128 10.03 -2.40 9.22
C ARG A 128 10.77 -3.68 9.56
N ARG A 129 11.19 -3.84 10.81
CA ARG A 129 11.97 -4.99 11.24
C ARG A 129 11.25 -6.33 10.99
N ILE A 130 9.96 -6.42 11.32
CA ILE A 130 9.20 -7.66 11.14
C ILE A 130 8.94 -7.95 9.67
N ILE A 131 8.67 -6.92 8.86
CA ILE A 131 8.49 -7.04 7.41
C ILE A 131 9.79 -7.57 6.78
N ASP A 132 10.96 -6.98 7.10
CA ASP A 132 12.25 -7.40 6.57
C ASP A 132 12.58 -8.85 6.94
N GLN A 133 12.24 -9.28 8.15
CA GLN A 133 12.40 -10.68 8.57
C GLN A 133 11.55 -11.64 7.74
N ARG A 134 10.31 -11.27 7.39
CA ARG A 134 9.42 -12.10 6.58
C ARG A 134 9.81 -12.13 5.11
N ILE A 135 10.29 -11.02 4.58
CA ILE A 135 10.81 -10.94 3.20
C ILE A 135 12.08 -11.77 3.07
N GLY A 136 12.98 -11.68 4.04
CA GLY A 136 14.27 -12.36 4.05
C GLY A 136 15.42 -11.46 3.61
N ARG A 137 16.55 -11.57 4.33
CA ARG A 137 17.75 -10.75 4.09
C ARG A 137 18.46 -11.04 2.76
N THR A 138 18.08 -12.11 2.07
CA THR A 138 18.67 -12.52 0.79
C THR A 138 17.98 -11.91 -0.43
N ALA A 139 16.90 -11.16 -0.23
CA ALA A 139 16.24 -10.45 -1.32
C ALA A 139 17.21 -9.50 -2.02
N ARG A 140 17.42 -9.71 -3.34
CA ARG A 140 18.30 -8.87 -4.15
C ARG A 140 17.62 -8.55 -5.47
N PRO A 141 17.46 -7.27 -5.80
CA PRO A 141 17.71 -6.09 -4.97
C PRO A 141 16.82 -6.07 -3.72
N PRO A 142 17.17 -5.28 -2.69
CA PRO A 142 16.38 -5.19 -1.47
C PRO A 142 14.96 -4.68 -1.78
N VAL A 143 13.98 -5.16 -1.01
CA VAL A 143 12.61 -4.69 -1.12
C VAL A 143 12.48 -3.33 -0.43
N VAL A 144 11.92 -2.37 -1.13
CA VAL A 144 11.74 -1.00 -0.65
C VAL A 144 10.38 -0.86 0.04
N LEU A 145 10.36 -0.35 1.25
CA LEU A 145 9.14 0.06 1.93
C LEU A 145 8.95 1.57 1.72
N MET A 146 8.04 1.91 0.83
CA MET A 146 7.61 3.29 0.59
C MET A 146 6.39 3.58 1.45
N ASP A 147 6.42 4.69 2.16
CA ASP A 147 5.29 5.16 2.95
C ASP A 147 4.55 6.28 2.23
N ASN A 148 3.27 6.44 2.52
CA ASN A 148 2.48 7.54 2.01
C ASN A 148 1.51 8.07 3.06
N TYR A 149 1.27 9.36 3.00
CA TYR A 149 0.22 10.02 3.75
C TYR A 149 -0.97 10.28 2.82
N ASN A 150 -2.09 9.64 3.15
CA ASN A 150 -3.32 9.81 2.39
C ASN A 150 -4.49 10.16 3.30
N ALA A 151 -5.45 10.88 2.75
CA ALA A 151 -6.68 11.23 3.43
C ALA A 151 -7.85 11.17 2.44
N THR A 152 -9.06 10.93 2.96
CA THR A 152 -10.27 10.86 2.13
C THR A 152 -10.52 12.19 1.41
N GLU A 153 -10.14 13.29 2.04
CA GLU A 153 -10.35 14.66 1.59
C GLU A 153 -9.48 15.04 0.39
N GLY A 154 -8.29 14.44 0.25
CA GLY A 154 -7.33 14.88 -0.77
C GLY A 154 -6.57 13.77 -1.49
N GLY A 155 -6.85 12.50 -1.19
CA GLY A 155 -6.11 11.39 -1.77
C GLY A 155 -4.70 11.27 -1.18
N ILE A 156 -3.67 11.04 -2.01
CA ILE A 156 -2.27 10.97 -1.57
C ILE A 156 -1.72 12.39 -1.48
N LEU A 157 -1.43 12.83 -0.28
CA LEU A 157 -0.95 14.19 0.05
C LEU A 157 0.58 14.27 0.14
N ALA A 158 1.23 13.18 0.54
CA ALA A 158 2.67 13.07 0.59
C ALA A 158 3.10 11.60 0.42
N ALA A 159 4.32 11.36 -0.02
CA ALA A 159 4.90 10.03 -0.17
C ALA A 159 6.42 10.07 0.00
N THR A 160 7.00 8.94 0.40
CA THR A 160 8.46 8.76 0.41
C THR A 160 9.02 8.97 -0.99
N ASP A 161 10.01 9.82 -1.13
CA ASP A 161 10.78 10.05 -2.35
C ASP A 161 12.27 9.71 -2.19
N ASP A 162 12.82 9.94 -1.00
CA ASP A 162 14.15 9.52 -0.62
C ASP A 162 14.08 8.46 0.50
N LEU A 163 14.75 7.32 0.29
CA LEU A 163 14.79 6.22 1.24
C LEU A 163 15.74 6.47 2.43
N HIS A 164 16.55 7.51 2.34
CA HIS A 164 17.51 7.91 3.38
C HIS A 164 16.99 9.08 4.23
N ASP A 165 15.82 9.62 3.88
CA ASP A 165 15.14 10.67 4.63
C ASP A 165 13.89 10.09 5.30
N ASP A 166 13.69 10.43 6.58
CA ASP A 166 12.47 10.08 7.33
C ASP A 166 11.26 10.94 6.95
N GLY A 167 11.45 11.96 6.11
CA GLY A 167 10.43 12.83 5.60
C GLY A 167 9.62 12.22 4.45
N MET A 168 8.59 12.92 4.06
CA MET A 168 7.80 12.64 2.85
C MET A 168 7.73 13.87 1.98
N LEU A 169 7.93 13.70 0.69
CA LEU A 169 7.67 14.75 -0.29
C LEU A 169 6.18 15.06 -0.32
N MET A 170 5.82 16.31 0.00
CA MET A 170 4.45 16.79 -0.13
C MET A 170 4.09 16.98 -1.61
N LEU A 171 2.85 16.64 -1.96
CA LEU A 171 2.31 16.71 -3.33
C LEU A 171 1.30 17.86 -3.45
N PRO A 172 1.75 19.12 -3.57
CA PRO A 172 0.86 20.30 -3.52
C PRO A 172 0.03 20.49 -4.79
N ASP A 173 0.39 19.84 -5.89
CA ASP A 173 -0.24 20.00 -7.21
C ASP A 173 -1.47 19.07 -7.44
N ARG A 174 -2.00 18.51 -6.36
CA ARG A 174 -3.14 17.56 -6.40
C ARG A 174 -4.52 18.21 -6.24
N GLY A 175 -4.61 19.53 -6.37
CA GLY A 175 -5.87 20.27 -6.22
C GLY A 175 -6.33 20.42 -4.77
N VAL A 176 -5.41 20.25 -3.82
CA VAL A 176 -5.64 20.45 -2.38
C VAL A 176 -4.96 21.75 -1.96
N PHE A 177 -5.68 22.59 -1.25
CA PHE A 177 -5.13 23.79 -0.64
C PHE A 177 -4.57 23.47 0.73
N PHE A 178 -3.28 23.74 0.96
CA PHE A 178 -2.61 23.43 2.21
C PHE A 178 -2.47 24.67 3.07
N GLU A 179 -2.95 24.58 4.31
CA GLU A 179 -2.70 25.53 5.38
C GLU A 179 -2.01 24.81 6.54
N PHE A 180 -1.04 25.48 7.15
CA PHE A 180 -0.27 24.96 8.27
C PHE A 180 -0.53 25.76 9.54
N VAL A 181 -0.60 25.07 10.65
CA VAL A 181 -0.67 25.69 11.98
C VAL A 181 0.68 25.51 12.66
N PRO A 182 1.34 26.58 13.11
CA PRO A 182 2.58 26.46 13.88
C PRO A 182 2.40 25.51 15.07
N ARG A 183 3.38 24.66 15.32
CA ARG A 183 3.31 23.65 16.38
C ARG A 183 3.02 24.27 17.76
N SER A 184 3.55 25.47 18.01
CA SER A 184 3.32 26.23 19.25
C SER A 184 1.88 26.73 19.43
N GLU A 185 1.10 26.76 18.36
CA GLU A 185 -0.29 27.23 18.34
C GLU A 185 -1.31 26.10 18.18
N GLN A 186 -0.84 24.87 18.06
CA GLN A 186 -1.69 23.70 17.85
C GLN A 186 -2.70 23.53 19.00
N GLY A 187 -3.98 23.35 18.65
CA GLY A 187 -5.09 23.20 19.61
C GLY A 187 -5.72 24.50 20.07
N ARG A 188 -5.20 25.66 19.67
CA ARG A 188 -5.81 26.95 19.97
C ARG A 188 -6.91 27.28 18.96
N SER A 189 -8.02 27.83 19.38
CA SER A 189 -9.13 28.24 18.51
C SER A 189 -8.79 29.45 17.63
N ASP A 190 -7.82 30.27 18.04
CA ASP A 190 -7.29 31.44 17.36
C ASP A 190 -5.94 31.19 16.67
N ALA A 191 -5.55 29.93 16.48
CA ALA A 191 -4.30 29.58 15.85
C ALA A 191 -4.17 30.19 14.45
N ARG A 192 -3.01 30.76 14.16
CA ARG A 192 -2.69 31.32 12.85
C ARG A 192 -2.63 30.19 11.81
N ARG A 193 -3.22 30.42 10.65
CA ARG A 193 -3.12 29.55 9.49
C ARG A 193 -2.16 30.14 8.47
N VAL A 194 -1.15 29.38 8.11
CA VAL A 194 -0.08 29.82 7.21
C VAL A 194 -0.23 29.02 5.91
N PRO A 195 -0.50 29.66 4.77
CA PRO A 195 -0.55 28.96 3.51
C PRO A 195 0.84 28.49 3.10
N LEU A 196 0.91 27.45 2.23
CA LEU A 196 2.16 26.80 1.85
C LEU A 196 3.27 27.75 1.42
N TRP A 197 2.94 28.80 0.69
CA TRP A 197 3.93 29.78 0.17
C TRP A 197 4.47 30.76 1.21
N GLU A 198 3.97 30.73 2.44
CA GLU A 198 4.44 31.53 3.58
C GLU A 198 5.14 30.68 4.63
N VAL A 199 5.29 29.38 4.40
CA VAL A 199 6.02 28.47 5.29
C VAL A 199 7.53 28.67 5.08
N GLU A 200 8.25 29.01 6.15
CA GLU A 200 9.71 29.12 6.19
C GLU A 200 10.38 27.81 6.60
#